data_f7666d95c14e03e19a48de1f4c7c2187
#
_entry.id   f7666d95c14e03e19a48de1f4c7c2187
#
_cell.length_a   1.000
_cell.length_b   1.000
_cell.length_c   1.000
_cell.angle_alpha   90.00
_cell.angle_beta   90.00
_cell.angle_gamma   90.00
#
_symmetry.space_group_name_H-M   'P 1'
#
loop_
_entity.id
_entity.type
_entity.pdbx_description
1 polymer ?
#
loop_
_entity_poly.entity_id
_entity_poly.type
_entity_poly.pdbx_seq_one_letter_code
_entity_poly.pdbx_strand_id
1 'polypeptide(L)'
;METKLLITLDIASISQSFEVLVPDFLKVKELSPLFVKIAEELSGKMYQSSGTEFLCSCAENTLLDANSTLGEYHIKNGDRFILL
;
A
#
# COMPACT_ATOMS: atom_id res chain seq x y z
N MET A 1 21.34 -1.43 -6.13
CA MET A 1 20.30 -1.98 -7.04
C MET A 1 18.94 -1.86 -6.39
N GLU A 2 18.00 -1.26 -7.07
CA GLU A 2 16.66 -1.11 -6.52
C GLU A 2 15.92 -2.44 -6.58
N THR A 3 15.31 -2.81 -5.46
CA THR A 3 14.42 -3.95 -5.42
C THR A 3 12.99 -3.46 -5.44
N LYS A 4 12.22 -3.93 -6.40
CA LYS A 4 10.81 -3.60 -6.52
C LYS A 4 9.98 -4.84 -6.23
N LEU A 5 8.86 -4.63 -5.56
CA LEU A 5 7.94 -5.69 -5.17
C LEU A 5 6.60 -5.46 -5.86
N LEU A 6 6.07 -6.53 -6.44
CA LEU A 6 4.71 -6.50 -6.98
C LEU A 6 3.77 -6.91 -5.85
N ILE A 7 2.91 -6.00 -5.44
CA ILE A 7 1.97 -6.24 -4.35
C ILE A 7 0.54 -6.03 -4.83
N THR A 8 -0.41 -6.57 -4.09
CA THR A 8 -1.82 -6.30 -4.30
C THR A 8 -2.29 -5.30 -3.25
N LEU A 9 -2.86 -4.20 -3.71
CA LEU A 9 -3.41 -3.16 -2.83
C LEU A 9 -4.92 -3.25 -2.86
N ASP A 10 -5.53 -3.59 -1.73
CA ASP A 10 -6.98 -3.60 -1.56
C ASP A 10 -7.42 -2.26 -0.99
N ILE A 11 -8.36 -1.62 -1.67
CA ILE A 11 -8.96 -0.38 -1.21
C ILE A 11 -10.30 -0.73 -0.57
N ALA A 12 -10.32 -0.78 0.76
CA ALA A 12 -11.49 -1.27 1.50
C ALA A 12 -12.75 -0.44 1.25
N SER A 13 -12.61 0.87 1.19
CA SER A 13 -13.76 1.78 1.07
C SER A 13 -14.52 1.64 -0.24
N ILE A 14 -13.87 1.15 -1.29
CA ILE A 14 -14.51 1.00 -2.62
C ILE A 14 -14.52 -0.45 -3.09
N SER A 15 -14.06 -1.38 -2.25
CA SER A 15 -14.03 -2.82 -2.55
C SER A 15 -13.32 -3.15 -3.86
N GLN A 16 -12.23 -2.46 -4.16
CA GLN A 16 -11.42 -2.69 -5.35
C GLN A 16 -9.99 -3.04 -4.96
N SER A 17 -9.34 -3.81 -5.83
CA SER A 17 -7.95 -4.24 -5.63
C SER A 17 -7.15 -3.94 -6.88
N PHE A 18 -5.89 -3.53 -6.68
CA PHE A 18 -4.98 -3.22 -7.78
C PHE A 18 -3.62 -3.84 -7.51
N GLU A 19 -2.95 -4.27 -8.58
CA GLU A 19 -1.56 -4.70 -8.48
C GLU A 19 -0.65 -3.49 -8.70
N VAL A 20 0.31 -3.31 -7.80
CA VAL A 20 1.19 -2.14 -7.81
C VAL A 20 2.63 -2.60 -7.64
N LEU A 21 3.53 -2.04 -8.43
CA LEU A 21 4.97 -2.29 -8.30
C LEU A 21 5.58 -1.16 -7.45
N VAL A 22 6.17 -1.52 -6.32
CA VAL A 22 6.69 -0.55 -5.35
C VAL A 22 8.14 -0.87 -4.98
N PRO A 23 8.98 0.17 -4.75
CA PRO A 23 10.31 -0.07 -4.20
C PRO A 23 10.23 -0.47 -2.73
N ASP A 24 11.13 -1.37 -2.31
CA ASP A 24 11.12 -1.86 -0.93
C ASP A 24 11.84 -0.94 0.05
N PHE A 25 12.56 0.06 -0.43
CA PHE A 25 13.36 0.95 0.41
C PHE A 25 12.60 2.19 0.90
N LEU A 26 11.41 2.45 0.36
CA LEU A 26 10.60 3.58 0.82
C LEU A 26 9.94 3.27 2.15
N LYS A 27 9.85 4.27 3.00
CA LYS A 27 9.14 4.14 4.27
C LYS A 27 7.62 4.13 4.02
N VAL A 28 6.89 3.49 4.92
CA VAL A 28 5.44 3.41 4.83
C VAL A 28 4.81 4.82 4.74
N LYS A 29 5.33 5.77 5.49
CA LYS A 29 4.84 7.16 5.44
C LYS A 29 5.03 7.82 4.07
N GLU A 30 5.96 7.33 3.27
CA GLU A 30 6.17 7.81 1.91
C GLU A 30 5.28 7.05 0.92
N LEU A 31 5.01 5.78 1.19
CA LEU A 31 4.19 4.93 0.33
C LEU A 31 2.70 5.26 0.45
N SER A 32 2.23 5.59 1.65
CA SER A 32 0.81 5.84 1.88
C SER A 32 0.22 6.92 0.96
N PRO A 33 0.87 8.09 0.81
CA PRO A 33 0.38 9.11 -0.14
C PRO A 33 0.38 8.62 -1.58
N LEU A 34 1.36 7.80 -1.96
CA LEU A 34 1.43 7.24 -3.31
C LEU A 34 0.27 6.27 -3.54
N PHE A 35 -0.04 5.43 -2.57
CA PHE A 35 -1.15 4.49 -2.68
C PHE A 35 -2.50 5.22 -2.74
N VAL A 36 -2.66 6.28 -1.98
CA VAL A 36 -3.85 7.13 -2.03
C VAL A 36 -4.03 7.71 -3.43
N LYS A 37 -2.96 8.23 -4.01
CA LYS A 37 -3.00 8.80 -5.35
C LYS A 37 -3.33 7.74 -6.39
N ILE A 38 -2.74 6.57 -6.29
CA ILE A 38 -3.03 5.45 -7.19
C ILE A 38 -4.50 5.04 -7.07
N ALA A 39 -5.01 4.96 -5.85
CA ALA A 39 -6.40 4.60 -5.61
C ALA A 39 -7.35 5.62 -6.25
N GLU A 40 -7.06 6.90 -6.14
CA GLU A 40 -7.88 7.94 -6.75
C GLU A 40 -7.88 7.84 -8.27
N GLU A 41 -6.71 7.62 -8.87
CA GLU A 41 -6.56 7.56 -10.33
C GLU A 41 -7.16 6.28 -10.91
N LEU A 42 -6.84 5.11 -10.33
CA LEU A 42 -7.26 3.82 -10.88
C LEU A 42 -8.74 3.53 -10.64
N SER A 43 -9.32 4.11 -9.61
CA SER A 43 -10.75 3.92 -9.31
C SER A 43 -11.65 4.85 -10.11
N GLY A 44 -11.10 5.70 -10.96
CA GLY A 44 -11.89 6.71 -11.69
C GLY A 44 -12.47 7.75 -10.76
N LYS A 45 -11.74 8.09 -9.70
CA LYS A 45 -12.12 9.06 -8.67
C LYS A 45 -13.23 8.59 -7.74
N MET A 46 -13.53 7.29 -7.73
CA MET A 46 -14.45 6.73 -6.73
C MET A 46 -13.87 6.80 -5.33
N TYR A 47 -12.55 6.65 -5.21
CA TYR A 47 -11.85 6.77 -3.94
C TYR A 47 -11.52 8.23 -3.67
N GLN A 48 -11.84 8.69 -2.47
CA GLN A 48 -11.49 10.03 -2.00
C GLN A 48 -10.71 9.90 -0.71
N SER A 49 -9.56 10.58 -0.65
CA SER A 49 -8.71 10.56 0.53
C SER A 49 -9.40 11.24 1.71
N SER A 50 -9.36 10.57 2.86
CA SER A 50 -9.87 11.15 4.12
C SER A 50 -8.78 11.90 4.88
N GLY A 51 -7.52 11.74 4.48
CA GLY A 51 -6.38 12.29 5.20
C GLY A 51 -5.93 11.44 6.38
N THR A 52 -6.64 10.35 6.65
CA THR A 52 -6.35 9.48 7.80
C THR A 52 -6.23 8.01 7.39
N GLU A 53 -5.68 7.77 6.22
CA GLU A 53 -5.50 6.41 5.72
C GLU A 53 -4.46 5.65 6.52
N PHE A 54 -4.71 4.36 6.72
CA PHE A 54 -3.77 3.43 7.33
C PHE A 54 -3.50 2.28 6.37
N LEU A 55 -2.25 1.82 6.34
CA LEU A 55 -1.85 0.68 5.53
C LEU A 55 -1.64 -0.53 6.43
N CYS A 56 -2.37 -1.61 6.14
CA CYS A 56 -2.27 -2.87 6.87
C CYS A 56 -1.68 -3.95 6.00
N SER A 57 -0.83 -4.80 6.57
CA SER A 57 -0.33 -6.00 5.90
C SER A 57 -1.25 -7.18 6.19
N CYS A 58 -1.77 -7.82 5.14
CA CYS A 58 -2.57 -9.02 5.30
C CYS A 58 -1.73 -10.19 5.78
N ALA A 59 -0.48 -10.28 5.32
CA ALA A 59 0.42 -11.36 5.71
C ALA A 59 0.75 -11.29 7.21
N GLU A 60 0.98 -10.10 7.72
CA GLU A 60 1.34 -9.89 9.13
C GLU A 60 0.12 -9.64 10.00
N ASN A 61 -1.03 -9.38 9.39
CA ASN A 61 -2.27 -9.05 10.08
C ASN A 61 -2.09 -7.88 11.05
N THR A 62 -1.36 -6.85 10.62
CA THR A 62 -1.01 -5.73 11.49
C THR A 62 -0.91 -4.43 10.70
N LEU A 63 -1.05 -3.32 11.43
CA LEU A 63 -0.77 -2.00 10.89
C LEU A 63 0.73 -1.83 10.69
N LEU A 64 1.12 -1.25 9.58
CA LEU A 64 2.53 -1.00 9.31
C LEU A 64 2.99 0.29 9.97
N ASP A 65 4.19 0.25 10.54
CA ASP A 65 4.82 1.42 11.14
C ASP A 65 5.22 2.42 10.06
N ALA A 66 4.80 3.68 10.23
CA ALA A 66 5.08 4.74 9.26
C ALA A 66 6.58 4.97 9.01
N ASN A 67 7.42 4.67 9.99
CA ASN A 67 8.86 4.88 9.91
C ASN A 67 9.64 3.68 9.39
N SER A 68 8.97 2.56 9.15
CA SER A 68 9.61 1.34 8.65
C SER A 68 9.44 1.22 7.14
N THR A 69 10.36 0.47 6.52
CA THR A 69 10.28 0.16 5.09
C THR A 69 9.63 -1.20 4.87
N LEU A 70 9.19 -1.47 3.64
CA LEU A 70 8.66 -2.78 3.31
C LEU A 70 9.71 -3.88 3.46
N GLY A 71 10.97 -3.57 3.18
CA GLY A 71 12.05 -4.54 3.34
C GLY A 71 12.22 -4.99 4.79
N GLU A 72 11.94 -4.12 5.75
CA GLU A 72 12.03 -4.45 7.18
C GLU A 72 10.94 -5.45 7.60
N TYR A 73 9.83 -5.48 6.90
CA TYR A 73 8.73 -6.41 7.17
C TYR A 73 8.85 -7.72 6.39
N HIS A 74 9.93 -7.92 5.65
CA HIS A 74 10.13 -9.12 4.84
C HIS A 74 8.99 -9.36 3.85
N ILE A 75 8.49 -8.27 3.25
CA ILE A 75 7.42 -8.33 2.27
C ILE A 75 7.91 -9.02 1.00
N LYS A 76 7.06 -9.83 0.40
CA LYS A 76 7.39 -10.62 -0.80
C LYS A 76 6.47 -10.24 -1.95
N ASN A 77 6.90 -10.58 -3.17
CA ASN A 77 6.04 -10.46 -4.34
C ASN A 77 4.73 -11.22 -4.13
N GLY A 78 3.63 -10.58 -4.45
CA GLY A 78 2.32 -11.16 -4.29
C GLY A 78 1.66 -10.90 -2.94
N ASP A 79 2.37 -10.26 -2.02
CA ASP A 79 1.79 -9.91 -0.73
C ASP A 79 0.69 -8.88 -0.91
N ARG A 80 -0.28 -8.92 -0.01
CA ARG A 80 -1.48 -8.09 -0.08
C ARG A 80 -1.49 -7.09 1.06
N PHE A 81 -1.87 -5.85 0.74
CA PHE A 81 -2.06 -4.79 1.70
C PHE A 81 -3.46 -4.23 1.59
N ILE A 82 -3.97 -3.69 2.68
CA ILE A 82 -5.28 -3.04 2.72
C ILE A 82 -5.09 -1.58 3.10
N LEU A 83 -5.63 -0.69 2.28
CA LEU A 83 -5.69 0.74 2.57
C LEU A 83 -7.05 1.04 3.21
N LEU A 84 -7.00 1.45 4.45
CA LEU A 84 -8.20 1.74 5.24
C LEU A 84 -8.52 3.22 5.25
#